data_05e053265c7711370dab6c204861e928
#
_entry.id   05e053265c7711370dab6c204861e928
#
_cell.length_a   1.000
_cell.length_b   1.000
_cell.length_c   1.000
_cell.angle_alpha   90.00
_cell.angle_beta   90.00
_cell.angle_gamma   90.00
#
_symmetry.space_group_name_H-M   'P 1'
#
loop_
_entity.id
_entity.type
_entity.pdbx_description
1 polymer ?
#
loop_
_entity_poly.entity_id
_entity_poly.type
_entity_poly.pdbx_seq_one_letter_code
_entity_poly.pdbx_strand_id
1 'polypeptide(L)'
;MNMTQIAPRYLGLLLALPLAAGTVRIIQTNSAGDNVSIIDPVTNKVVGEIRGIEVNHGAAAAPDGSRYYVSNEGNSTLDIADVKTLKVTKSIPLTGHPNNIAISKDGRRVYVSIAVAPGAVDVIDTTSQERVKTIPVKGAVHNTYVTPDGKFVVSGSIASKTITVIDQKTEEPVWSLTMDLGIRPLAFAANPDGSTKWIFVQLSALNGFAVVDFATHMEIQRIKLPELPAGKAKFLVGGNESHGMAVTADGKTLVVNSRLNSSIYFYSIPDLKLMGGTEVGKSPDWVTLTPDGKTAYVACAASNFVSVVDIKSMKEVTRIPVGEVPKRNITAVLP
;
A
#
# COMPACT_ATOMS: atom_id res chain seq x y z
N MET A 1 67.83 -4.04 37.62
CA MET A 1 67.12 -5.12 36.89
C MET A 1 65.64 -4.92 37.11
N ASN A 2 64.97 -4.24 36.18
CA ASN A 2 63.54 -4.00 36.27
C ASN A 2 62.83 -4.91 35.27
N MET A 3 62.10 -5.88 35.77
CA MET A 3 61.23 -6.75 34.96
C MET A 3 59.87 -6.09 34.74
N THR A 4 59.61 -5.63 33.56
CA THR A 4 58.31 -5.11 33.13
C THR A 4 57.36 -6.29 32.80
N GLN A 5 56.30 -6.45 33.56
CA GLN A 5 55.26 -7.43 33.29
C GLN A 5 54.35 -6.92 32.16
N ILE A 6 54.21 -7.69 31.10
CA ILE A 6 53.28 -7.46 29.99
C ILE A 6 52.01 -8.23 30.30
N ALA A 7 50.92 -7.50 30.52
CA ALA A 7 49.56 -8.08 30.69
C ALA A 7 48.97 -8.52 29.33
N PRO A 8 48.31 -9.68 29.23
CA PRO A 8 47.67 -10.11 28.01
C PRO A 8 46.40 -9.28 27.72
N ARG A 9 46.36 -8.66 26.53
CA ARG A 9 45.16 -8.03 25.97
C ARG A 9 44.24 -9.13 25.43
N TYR A 10 43.13 -9.37 26.12
CA TYR A 10 42.03 -10.16 25.57
C TYR A 10 41.29 -9.35 24.48
N LEU A 11 41.48 -9.74 23.22
CA LEU A 11 40.71 -9.25 22.09
C LEU A 11 39.36 -9.97 22.11
N GLY A 12 38.33 -9.34 22.66
CA GLY A 12 36.97 -9.86 22.65
C GLY A 12 36.42 -9.85 21.22
N LEU A 13 36.30 -11.03 20.62
CA LEU A 13 35.64 -11.23 19.35
C LEU A 13 34.13 -11.05 19.57
N LEU A 14 33.59 -9.87 19.27
CA LEU A 14 32.15 -9.64 19.18
C LEU A 14 31.62 -10.39 17.95
N LEU A 15 31.12 -11.60 18.16
CA LEU A 15 30.30 -12.31 17.19
C LEU A 15 29.01 -11.50 16.99
N ALA A 16 28.95 -10.73 15.91
CA ALA A 16 27.69 -10.17 15.42
C ALA A 16 26.80 -11.35 14.99
N LEU A 17 25.81 -11.67 15.83
CA LEU A 17 24.74 -12.58 15.43
C LEU A 17 24.05 -11.94 14.21
N PRO A 18 23.82 -12.68 13.11
CA PRO A 18 23.04 -12.17 12.02
C PRO A 18 21.63 -11.86 12.55
N LEU A 19 21.18 -10.62 12.40
CA LEU A 19 19.77 -10.29 12.58
C LEU A 19 19.00 -11.26 11.67
N ALA A 20 18.13 -12.06 12.27
CA ALA A 20 17.27 -12.94 11.49
C ALA A 20 16.49 -12.04 10.50
N ALA A 21 16.67 -12.27 9.22
CA ALA A 21 15.92 -11.57 8.21
C ALA A 21 14.44 -11.87 8.44
N GLY A 22 13.64 -10.82 8.70
CA GLY A 22 12.22 -10.98 9.02
C GLY A 22 11.49 -11.77 7.91
N THR A 23 10.48 -12.52 8.29
CA THR A 23 9.67 -13.32 7.36
C THR A 23 8.78 -12.40 6.52
N VAL A 24 8.97 -12.38 5.20
CA VAL A 24 8.13 -11.59 4.30
C VAL A 24 6.83 -12.34 3.99
N ARG A 25 5.70 -11.63 4.01
CA ARG A 25 4.38 -12.11 3.58
C ARG A 25 3.69 -11.07 2.71
N ILE A 26 2.98 -11.53 1.69
CA ILE A 26 2.06 -10.69 0.93
C ILE A 26 0.65 -10.99 1.44
N ILE A 27 -0.01 -9.94 1.90
CA ILE A 27 -1.37 -10.00 2.46
C ILE A 27 -2.31 -9.53 1.36
N GLN A 28 -3.13 -10.43 0.84
CA GLN A 28 -4.04 -10.17 -0.28
C GLN A 28 -5.50 -10.20 0.17
N THR A 29 -6.20 -9.09 0.10
CA THR A 29 -7.64 -9.00 0.39
C THR A 29 -8.46 -9.42 -0.84
N ASN A 30 -9.50 -10.24 -0.62
CA ASN A 30 -10.37 -10.79 -1.66
C ASN A 30 -11.81 -10.36 -1.38
N SER A 31 -12.23 -9.21 -1.96
CA SER A 31 -13.43 -8.46 -1.52
C SER A 31 -14.75 -9.19 -1.69
N ALA A 32 -14.87 -10.12 -2.64
CA ALA A 32 -16.08 -10.93 -2.83
C ALA A 32 -15.97 -12.32 -2.19
N GLY A 33 -14.77 -12.71 -1.75
CA GLY A 33 -14.52 -14.01 -1.13
C GLY A 33 -14.57 -13.99 0.40
N ASP A 34 -14.76 -12.82 1.02
CA ASP A 34 -14.78 -12.60 2.47
C ASP A 34 -13.57 -13.20 3.22
N ASN A 35 -12.44 -13.23 2.53
CA ASN A 35 -11.20 -13.81 3.01
C ASN A 35 -9.98 -12.97 2.63
N VAL A 36 -8.89 -13.19 3.35
CA VAL A 36 -7.58 -12.60 3.08
C VAL A 36 -6.56 -13.71 2.91
N SER A 37 -5.95 -13.79 1.74
CA SER A 37 -4.90 -14.79 1.45
C SER A 37 -3.54 -14.30 1.94
N ILE A 38 -2.81 -15.16 2.62
CA ILE A 38 -1.43 -14.93 3.06
C ILE A 38 -0.50 -15.67 2.11
N ILE A 39 0.31 -14.94 1.35
CA ILE A 39 1.20 -15.50 0.33
C ILE A 39 2.64 -15.46 0.86
N ASP A 40 3.35 -16.57 0.67
CA ASP A 40 4.79 -16.66 0.87
C ASP A 40 5.52 -16.29 -0.43
N PRO A 41 6.29 -15.19 -0.48
CA PRO A 41 6.98 -14.77 -1.69
C PRO A 41 8.19 -15.65 -2.06
N VAL A 42 8.68 -16.49 -1.15
CA VAL A 42 9.76 -17.44 -1.46
C VAL A 42 9.26 -18.58 -2.33
N THR A 43 8.06 -19.07 -2.02
CA THR A 43 7.44 -20.22 -2.73
C THR A 43 6.39 -19.80 -3.75
N ASN A 44 5.94 -18.55 -3.73
CA ASN A 44 4.82 -18.02 -4.52
C ASN A 44 3.53 -18.84 -4.31
N LYS A 45 3.24 -19.20 -3.07
CA LYS A 45 2.06 -19.98 -2.69
C LYS A 45 1.26 -19.31 -1.58
N VAL A 46 -0.05 -19.50 -1.58
CA VAL A 46 -0.89 -19.20 -0.42
C VAL A 46 -0.53 -20.18 0.69
N VAL A 47 -0.14 -19.65 1.86
CA VAL A 47 0.29 -20.42 3.04
C VAL A 47 -0.66 -20.28 4.22
N GLY A 48 -1.67 -19.42 4.10
CA GLY A 48 -2.68 -19.21 5.12
C GLY A 48 -3.82 -18.34 4.62
N GLU A 49 -4.90 -18.30 5.41
CA GLU A 49 -6.09 -17.55 5.08
C GLU A 49 -6.77 -17.02 6.35
N ILE A 50 -7.15 -15.73 6.33
CA ILE A 50 -8.03 -15.14 7.34
C ILE A 50 -9.43 -15.11 6.75
N ARG A 51 -10.42 -15.63 7.48
CA ARG A 51 -11.81 -15.75 7.03
C ARG A 51 -12.76 -14.89 7.84
N GLY A 52 -13.95 -14.62 7.29
CA GLY A 52 -15.03 -13.94 7.97
C GLY A 52 -14.88 -12.43 8.04
N ILE A 53 -14.12 -11.82 7.12
CA ILE A 53 -14.03 -10.36 6.96
C ILE A 53 -14.79 -10.00 5.70
N GLU A 54 -16.03 -9.54 5.85
CA GLU A 54 -16.94 -9.28 4.74
C GLU A 54 -16.53 -8.04 3.94
N VAL A 55 -16.52 -8.19 2.61
CA VAL A 55 -16.14 -7.11 1.68
C VAL A 55 -14.83 -6.45 2.12
N ASN A 56 -13.82 -7.27 2.43
CA ASN A 56 -12.53 -6.78 2.90
C ASN A 56 -11.82 -5.93 1.84
N HIS A 57 -11.16 -4.84 2.28
CA HIS A 57 -10.56 -3.88 1.34
C HIS A 57 -9.11 -3.55 1.69
N GLY A 58 -8.88 -2.62 2.60
CA GLY A 58 -7.55 -2.23 3.04
C GLY A 58 -6.94 -3.20 4.04
N ALA A 59 -5.62 -3.38 4.01
CA ALA A 59 -4.89 -4.16 4.99
C ALA A 59 -3.64 -3.40 5.47
N ALA A 60 -3.22 -3.70 6.71
CA ALA A 60 -1.95 -3.26 7.29
C ALA A 60 -1.41 -4.35 8.22
N ALA A 61 -0.09 -4.36 8.44
CA ALA A 61 0.55 -5.26 9.39
C ALA A 61 1.22 -4.45 10.51
N ALA A 62 1.08 -4.90 11.74
CA ALA A 62 1.82 -4.33 12.85
C ALA A 62 3.33 -4.53 12.64
N PRO A 63 4.18 -3.50 12.87
CA PRO A 63 5.62 -3.62 12.68
C PRO A 63 6.29 -4.65 13.60
N ASP A 64 5.65 -4.99 14.73
CA ASP A 64 6.09 -6.03 15.65
C ASP A 64 5.70 -7.46 15.20
N GLY A 65 5.01 -7.58 14.05
CA GLY A 65 4.58 -8.85 13.50
C GLY A 65 3.48 -9.58 14.27
N SER A 66 2.81 -8.91 15.21
CA SER A 66 1.80 -9.56 16.06
C SER A 66 0.42 -9.64 15.42
N ARG A 67 0.06 -8.69 14.55
CA ARG A 67 -1.33 -8.50 14.09
C ARG A 67 -1.40 -8.04 12.65
N TYR A 68 -2.48 -8.44 11.99
CA TYR A 68 -2.98 -7.81 10.77
C TYR A 68 -4.21 -6.97 11.09
N TYR A 69 -4.34 -5.84 10.43
CA TYR A 69 -5.51 -4.98 10.46
C TYR A 69 -6.15 -5.02 9.07
N VAL A 70 -7.47 -5.23 9.01
CA VAL A 70 -8.20 -5.30 7.74
C VAL A 70 -9.48 -4.50 7.85
N SER A 71 -9.74 -3.63 6.89
CA SER A 71 -11.02 -2.92 6.83
C SER A 71 -12.12 -3.86 6.34
N ASN A 72 -13.23 -3.90 7.07
CA ASN A 72 -14.42 -4.69 6.79
C ASN A 72 -15.55 -3.72 6.37
N GLU A 73 -15.80 -3.65 5.05
CA GLU A 73 -16.82 -2.76 4.51
C GLU A 73 -18.22 -3.25 4.87
N GLY A 74 -18.45 -4.56 4.88
CA GLY A 74 -19.76 -5.15 5.18
C GLY A 74 -20.27 -4.78 6.57
N ASN A 75 -19.38 -4.76 7.56
CA ASN A 75 -19.74 -4.51 8.96
C ASN A 75 -19.37 -3.10 9.47
N SER A 76 -18.74 -2.27 8.64
CA SER A 76 -18.20 -0.96 9.04
C SER A 76 -17.25 -1.06 10.24
N THR A 77 -16.33 -2.01 10.21
CA THR A 77 -15.33 -2.25 11.26
C THR A 77 -13.90 -2.25 10.73
N LEU A 78 -12.95 -2.04 11.64
CA LEU A 78 -11.56 -2.46 11.47
C LEU A 78 -11.38 -3.77 12.22
N ASP A 79 -11.12 -4.85 11.51
CA ASP A 79 -10.92 -6.16 12.08
C ASP A 79 -9.43 -6.43 12.33
N ILE A 80 -9.13 -6.96 13.52
CA ILE A 80 -7.78 -7.31 13.96
C ILE A 80 -7.64 -8.82 13.94
N ALA A 81 -6.68 -9.32 13.18
CA ALA A 81 -6.36 -10.74 13.14
C ALA A 81 -4.97 -11.02 13.75
N ASP A 82 -4.87 -12.08 14.51
CA ASP A 82 -3.60 -12.57 15.05
C ASP A 82 -2.77 -13.24 13.95
N VAL A 83 -1.49 -12.87 13.82
CA VAL A 83 -0.61 -13.34 12.73
C VAL A 83 -0.34 -14.85 12.79
N LYS A 84 -0.30 -15.46 13.99
CA LYS A 84 0.04 -16.87 14.16
C LYS A 84 -1.15 -17.79 13.90
N THR A 85 -2.32 -17.39 14.39
CA THR A 85 -3.54 -18.21 14.30
C THR A 85 -4.39 -17.87 13.09
N LEU A 86 -4.17 -16.73 12.46
CA LEU A 86 -4.96 -16.16 11.34
C LEU A 86 -6.45 -16.01 11.68
N LYS A 87 -6.78 -15.83 12.96
CA LYS A 87 -8.14 -15.61 13.43
C LYS A 87 -8.39 -14.15 13.76
N VAL A 88 -9.57 -13.66 13.41
CA VAL A 88 -10.04 -12.36 13.89
C VAL A 88 -10.20 -12.43 15.40
N THR A 89 -9.55 -11.51 16.11
CA THR A 89 -9.53 -11.43 17.58
C THR A 89 -10.37 -10.29 18.11
N LYS A 90 -10.56 -9.22 17.28
CA LYS A 90 -11.35 -8.05 17.64
C LYS A 90 -11.84 -7.35 16.38
N SER A 91 -13.06 -6.78 16.47
CA SER A 91 -13.63 -5.88 15.47
C SER A 91 -13.92 -4.53 16.14
N ILE A 92 -13.37 -3.45 15.59
CA ILE A 92 -13.48 -2.11 16.13
C ILE A 92 -14.52 -1.33 15.30
N PRO A 93 -15.63 -0.85 15.87
CA PRO A 93 -16.62 -0.06 15.15
C PRO A 93 -16.02 1.26 14.63
N LEU A 94 -16.32 1.59 13.38
CA LEU A 94 -15.91 2.81 12.69
C LEU A 94 -17.10 3.79 12.56
N THR A 95 -16.79 5.04 12.22
CA THR A 95 -17.85 6.07 12.03
C THR A 95 -18.65 5.88 10.75
N GLY A 96 -18.21 5.02 9.86
CA GLY A 96 -18.89 4.68 8.61
C GLY A 96 -18.15 3.64 7.80
N HIS A 97 -18.60 3.44 6.59
CA HIS A 97 -18.09 2.46 5.64
C HIS A 97 -16.58 2.67 5.35
N PRO A 98 -15.68 1.76 5.73
CA PRO A 98 -14.26 1.95 5.52
C PRO A 98 -13.84 1.60 4.10
N ASN A 99 -12.66 2.07 3.68
CA ASN A 99 -11.99 1.62 2.46
C ASN A 99 -10.53 1.27 2.75
N ASN A 100 -9.56 2.08 2.32
CA ASN A 100 -8.15 1.82 2.57
C ASN A 100 -7.74 2.20 4.00
N ILE A 101 -6.66 1.59 4.46
CA ILE A 101 -6.07 1.87 5.77
C ILE A 101 -4.56 2.06 5.64
N ALA A 102 -3.98 2.76 6.59
CA ALA A 102 -2.54 2.89 6.74
C ALA A 102 -2.16 2.79 8.22
N ILE A 103 -0.99 2.23 8.51
CA ILE A 103 -0.45 2.17 9.87
C ILE A 103 0.72 3.15 10.00
N SER A 104 0.85 3.80 11.16
CA SER A 104 2.01 4.64 11.48
C SER A 104 3.29 3.80 11.53
N LYS A 105 4.44 4.42 11.24
CA LYS A 105 5.74 3.70 11.26
C LYS A 105 6.10 3.10 12.61
N ASP A 106 5.68 3.74 13.69
CA ASP A 106 5.85 3.24 15.07
C ASP A 106 4.81 2.19 15.48
N GLY A 107 3.86 1.89 14.59
CA GLY A 107 2.80 0.91 14.80
C GLY A 107 1.71 1.33 15.78
N ARG A 108 1.70 2.58 16.29
CA ARG A 108 0.78 3.01 17.35
C ARG A 108 -0.58 3.47 16.85
N ARG A 109 -0.71 3.81 15.56
CA ARG A 109 -1.94 4.33 14.96
C ARG A 109 -2.26 3.61 13.67
N VAL A 110 -3.52 3.22 13.51
CA VAL A 110 -4.09 2.85 12.21
C VAL A 110 -5.07 3.95 11.79
N TYR A 111 -4.86 4.48 10.60
CA TYR A 111 -5.69 5.50 9.97
C TYR A 111 -6.60 4.83 8.95
N VAL A 112 -7.91 5.01 9.11
CA VAL A 112 -8.93 4.33 8.32
C VAL A 112 -9.70 5.35 7.48
N SER A 113 -9.72 5.18 6.16
CA SER A 113 -10.55 5.97 5.25
C SER A 113 -12.02 5.70 5.49
N ILE A 114 -12.83 6.72 5.74
CA ILE A 114 -14.30 6.61 5.81
C ILE A 114 -14.89 7.06 4.47
N ALA A 115 -15.40 6.09 3.72
CA ALA A 115 -15.80 6.23 2.32
C ALA A 115 -17.25 6.70 2.14
N VAL A 116 -17.82 7.32 3.16
CA VAL A 116 -19.18 7.93 3.14
C VAL A 116 -19.10 9.40 3.50
N ALA A 117 -20.04 10.20 2.98
CA ALA A 117 -20.16 11.61 3.33
C ALA A 117 -20.49 11.80 4.83
N PRO A 118 -19.97 12.85 5.48
CA PRO A 118 -19.21 13.98 4.93
C PRO A 118 -17.72 13.66 4.64
N GLY A 119 -17.22 12.50 5.07
CA GLY A 119 -15.83 12.05 4.92
C GLY A 119 -15.00 12.30 6.17
N ALA A 120 -14.21 11.29 6.52
CA ALA A 120 -13.33 11.33 7.67
C ALA A 120 -12.16 10.35 7.51
N VAL A 121 -11.16 10.52 8.37
CA VAL A 121 -10.15 9.52 8.69
C VAL A 121 -10.34 9.15 10.16
N ASP A 122 -10.75 7.91 10.42
CA ASP A 122 -10.80 7.36 11.77
C ASP A 122 -9.40 6.96 12.23
N VAL A 123 -9.06 7.30 13.48
CA VAL A 123 -7.78 6.99 14.10
C VAL A 123 -7.97 5.94 15.17
N ILE A 124 -7.29 4.83 14.99
CA ILE A 124 -7.32 3.70 15.92
C ILE A 124 -6.01 3.64 16.68
N ASP A 125 -6.07 3.63 18.00
CA ASP A 125 -4.92 3.33 18.86
C ASP A 125 -4.71 1.82 18.92
N THR A 126 -3.52 1.36 18.56
CA THR A 126 -3.23 -0.08 18.47
C THR A 126 -3.00 -0.74 19.83
N THR A 127 -2.72 0.04 20.86
CA THR A 127 -2.51 -0.47 22.23
C THR A 127 -3.85 -0.71 22.93
N SER A 128 -4.72 0.31 22.97
CA SER A 128 -6.07 0.16 23.52
C SER A 128 -7.00 -0.63 22.59
N GLN A 129 -6.67 -0.69 21.29
CA GLN A 129 -7.51 -1.25 20.24
C GLN A 129 -8.90 -0.58 20.20
N GLU A 130 -8.91 0.73 20.21
CA GLU A 130 -10.10 1.56 20.19
C GLU A 130 -9.95 2.70 19.19
N ARG A 131 -11.06 3.16 18.65
CA ARG A 131 -11.11 4.40 17.89
C ARG A 131 -11.01 5.58 18.85
N VAL A 132 -9.91 6.34 18.73
CA VAL A 132 -9.59 7.45 19.65
C VAL A 132 -9.88 8.83 19.06
N LYS A 133 -9.96 8.94 17.73
CA LYS A 133 -10.26 10.21 17.05
C LYS A 133 -10.92 9.94 15.71
N THR A 134 -11.70 10.91 15.25
CA THR A 134 -12.22 11.01 13.88
C THR A 134 -11.81 12.36 13.35
N ILE A 135 -10.99 12.37 12.29
CA ILE A 135 -10.46 13.59 11.66
C ILE A 135 -11.38 13.93 10.49
N PRO A 136 -12.18 15.03 10.55
CA PRO A 136 -13.01 15.42 9.43
C PRO A 136 -12.16 15.89 8.26
N VAL A 137 -12.49 15.43 7.05
CA VAL A 137 -11.83 15.82 5.81
C VAL A 137 -12.88 16.09 4.73
N LYS A 138 -12.48 16.74 3.64
CA LYS A 138 -13.41 17.14 2.60
C LYS A 138 -13.81 15.95 1.72
N GLY A 139 -15.06 15.51 1.88
CA GLY A 139 -15.70 14.46 1.08
C GLY A 139 -15.30 13.04 1.46
N ALA A 140 -16.11 12.07 1.05
CA ALA A 140 -15.89 10.64 1.29
C ALA A 140 -14.45 10.21 0.92
N VAL A 141 -13.73 9.63 1.86
CA VAL A 141 -12.30 9.27 1.70
C VAL A 141 -12.19 7.90 1.06
N HIS A 142 -11.53 7.83 -0.08
CA HIS A 142 -11.29 6.56 -0.77
C HIS A 142 -9.99 5.88 -0.33
N ASN A 143 -8.93 6.65 -0.08
CA ASN A 143 -7.63 6.10 0.30
C ASN A 143 -6.96 6.95 1.38
N THR A 144 -6.20 6.29 2.25
CA THR A 144 -5.37 6.89 3.28
C THR A 144 -3.99 6.23 3.29
N TYR A 145 -2.93 7.03 3.44
CA TYR A 145 -1.54 6.59 3.43
C TYR A 145 -0.73 7.33 4.49
N VAL A 146 0.36 6.74 4.94
CA VAL A 146 1.41 7.41 5.72
C VAL A 146 2.58 7.74 4.80
N THR A 147 3.13 8.95 4.91
CA THR A 147 4.26 9.42 4.10
C THR A 147 5.55 8.63 4.37
N PRO A 148 6.53 8.62 3.44
CA PRO A 148 7.80 7.91 3.60
C PRO A 148 8.57 8.24 4.88
N ASP A 149 8.51 9.49 5.35
CA ASP A 149 9.14 9.92 6.60
C ASP A 149 8.28 9.67 7.85
N GLY A 150 7.03 9.26 7.67
CA GLY A 150 6.08 9.01 8.77
C GLY A 150 5.54 10.28 9.43
N LYS A 151 5.73 11.47 8.85
CA LYS A 151 5.29 12.72 9.47
C LYS A 151 3.85 13.07 9.14
N PHE A 152 3.35 12.61 8.02
CA PHE A 152 2.01 12.97 7.54
C PHE A 152 1.17 11.74 7.19
N VAL A 153 -0.13 11.94 7.30
CA VAL A 153 -1.16 11.06 6.74
C VAL A 153 -1.77 11.78 5.54
N VAL A 154 -1.87 11.10 4.41
CA VAL A 154 -2.41 11.67 3.18
C VAL A 154 -3.68 10.92 2.80
N SER A 155 -4.79 11.63 2.70
CA SER A 155 -6.07 11.08 2.28
C SER A 155 -6.52 11.62 0.94
N GLY A 156 -7.22 10.81 0.16
CA GLY A 156 -7.75 11.17 -1.15
C GLY A 156 -9.24 10.89 -1.26
N SER A 157 -9.99 11.85 -1.82
CA SER A 157 -11.42 11.74 -2.07
C SER A 157 -11.73 11.79 -3.56
N ILE A 158 -12.54 10.83 -4.02
CA ILE A 158 -13.00 10.80 -5.41
C ILE A 158 -14.04 11.90 -5.63
N ALA A 159 -15.03 11.99 -4.75
CA ALA A 159 -16.17 12.88 -4.92
C ALA A 159 -15.77 14.36 -4.79
N SER A 160 -14.98 14.71 -3.79
CA SER A 160 -14.51 16.09 -3.61
C SER A 160 -13.27 16.42 -4.45
N LYS A 161 -12.67 15.44 -5.12
CA LYS A 161 -11.44 15.59 -5.92
C LYS A 161 -10.28 16.19 -5.14
N THR A 162 -10.22 15.92 -3.84
CA THR A 162 -9.32 16.60 -2.90
C THR A 162 -8.34 15.61 -2.28
N ILE A 163 -7.07 15.99 -2.26
CA ILE A 163 -6.04 15.43 -1.39
C ILE A 163 -6.06 16.26 -0.11
N THR A 164 -6.08 15.61 1.06
CA THR A 164 -5.90 16.27 2.36
C THR A 164 -4.69 15.67 3.04
N VAL A 165 -3.78 16.51 3.49
CA VAL A 165 -2.59 16.11 4.25
C VAL A 165 -2.78 16.50 5.70
N ILE A 166 -2.57 15.53 6.57
CA ILE A 166 -2.79 15.59 8.02
C ILE A 166 -1.43 15.43 8.69
N ASP A 167 -1.07 16.30 9.59
CA ASP A 167 0.11 16.13 10.45
C ASP A 167 -0.11 14.98 11.43
N GLN A 168 0.78 13.98 11.42
CA GLN A 168 0.60 12.77 12.24
C GLN A 168 0.74 13.03 13.74
N LYS A 169 1.52 14.05 14.15
CA LYS A 169 1.74 14.37 15.55
C LYS A 169 0.54 15.09 16.18
N THR A 170 -0.06 16.02 15.46
CA THR A 170 -1.22 16.79 15.93
C THR A 170 -2.54 16.12 15.53
N GLU A 171 -2.51 15.26 14.53
CA GLU A 171 -3.69 14.64 13.91
C GLU A 171 -4.69 15.70 13.41
N GLU A 172 -4.17 16.79 12.83
CA GLU A 172 -4.95 17.87 12.24
C GLU A 172 -4.57 18.07 10.76
N PRO A 173 -5.54 18.40 9.89
CA PRO A 173 -5.25 18.77 8.50
C PRO A 173 -4.34 20.01 8.43
N VAL A 174 -3.26 19.92 7.63
CA VAL A 174 -2.30 21.03 7.46
C VAL A 174 -2.39 21.70 6.11
N TRP A 175 -2.75 20.96 5.04
CA TRP A 175 -3.04 21.52 3.74
C TRP A 175 -3.91 20.58 2.90
N SER A 176 -4.50 21.11 1.86
CA SER A 176 -5.27 20.34 0.89
C SER A 176 -5.10 20.86 -0.53
N LEU A 177 -5.22 19.97 -1.52
CA LEU A 177 -5.20 20.30 -2.93
C LEU A 177 -6.45 19.72 -3.60
N THR A 178 -7.24 20.58 -4.25
CA THR A 178 -8.37 20.14 -5.08
C THR A 178 -7.90 20.07 -6.54
N MET A 179 -8.07 18.91 -7.16
CA MET A 179 -7.73 18.67 -8.56
C MET A 179 -8.99 18.72 -9.45
N ASP A 180 -8.83 18.53 -10.75
CA ASP A 180 -9.95 18.52 -11.71
C ASP A 180 -10.70 17.18 -11.77
N LEU A 181 -10.04 16.09 -11.35
CA LEU A 181 -10.57 14.73 -11.37
C LEU A 181 -10.53 14.09 -9.97
N GLY A 182 -11.33 13.03 -9.77
CA GLY A 182 -11.39 12.33 -8.50
C GLY A 182 -10.09 11.63 -8.13
N ILE A 183 -9.67 11.78 -6.87
CA ILE A 183 -8.42 11.22 -6.36
C ILE A 183 -8.59 9.72 -6.11
N ARG A 184 -7.73 8.95 -6.74
CA ARG A 184 -7.63 7.49 -6.66
C ARG A 184 -6.39 7.09 -5.83
N PRO A 185 -5.84 5.86 -5.93
CA PRO A 185 -4.63 5.49 -5.22
C PRO A 185 -3.46 6.47 -5.38
N LEU A 186 -2.64 6.51 -4.34
CA LEU A 186 -1.44 7.34 -4.25
C LEU A 186 -0.20 6.47 -4.06
N ALA A 187 0.95 6.99 -4.50
CA ALA A 187 2.28 6.49 -4.14
C ALA A 187 3.21 7.69 -3.91
N PHE A 188 4.36 7.46 -3.29
CA PHE A 188 5.24 8.55 -2.87
C PHE A 188 6.68 8.33 -3.34
N ALA A 189 7.30 9.41 -3.82
CA ALA A 189 8.75 9.48 -3.92
C ALA A 189 9.30 10.27 -2.73
N ALA A 190 10.47 9.85 -2.25
CA ALA A 190 11.17 10.52 -1.16
C ALA A 190 12.38 11.30 -1.67
N ASN A 191 12.76 12.33 -0.93
CA ASN A 191 14.05 12.98 -1.01
C ASN A 191 15.14 12.10 -0.36
N PRO A 192 16.44 12.38 -0.59
CA PRO A 192 17.52 11.63 0.05
C PRO A 192 17.49 11.64 1.58
N ASP A 193 16.89 12.66 2.20
CA ASP A 193 16.70 12.76 3.65
C ASP A 193 15.48 11.98 4.18
N GLY A 194 14.75 11.30 3.28
CA GLY A 194 13.54 10.53 3.59
C GLY A 194 12.25 11.33 3.59
N SER A 195 12.31 12.68 3.52
CA SER A 195 11.10 13.50 3.41
C SER A 195 10.36 13.24 2.11
N THR A 196 9.05 13.53 2.10
CA THR A 196 8.23 13.33 0.90
C THR A 196 8.59 14.37 -0.16
N LYS A 197 8.95 13.90 -1.36
CA LYS A 197 9.23 14.74 -2.53
C LYS A 197 7.99 14.92 -3.39
N TRP A 198 7.41 13.82 -3.86
CA TRP A 198 6.26 13.80 -4.75
C TRP A 198 5.18 12.87 -4.25
N ILE A 199 3.94 13.24 -4.55
CA ILE A 199 2.80 12.33 -4.51
C ILE A 199 2.45 11.98 -5.95
N PHE A 200 2.53 10.69 -6.30
CA PHE A 200 1.95 10.17 -7.52
C PHE A 200 0.47 9.91 -7.26
N VAL A 201 -0.39 10.43 -8.13
CA VAL A 201 -1.84 10.46 -7.91
C VAL A 201 -2.52 9.84 -9.11
N GLN A 202 -3.19 8.72 -8.91
CA GLN A 202 -4.11 8.24 -9.93
C GLN A 202 -5.42 9.03 -9.88
N LEU A 203 -5.95 9.33 -11.05
CA LEU A 203 -7.13 10.16 -11.21
C LEU A 203 -8.25 9.37 -11.91
N SER A 204 -9.48 9.61 -11.49
CA SER A 204 -10.65 9.03 -12.17
C SER A 204 -10.68 9.42 -13.64
N ALA A 205 -11.08 8.49 -14.51
CA ALA A 205 -11.17 8.69 -15.97
C ALA A 205 -9.83 9.05 -16.67
N LEU A 206 -8.70 8.76 -16.01
CA LEU A 206 -7.37 8.90 -16.59
C LEU A 206 -6.66 7.53 -16.61
N ASN A 207 -6.33 7.03 -17.79
CA ASN A 207 -5.33 5.95 -17.89
C ASN A 207 -3.94 6.57 -17.74
N GLY A 208 -3.54 6.81 -16.48
CA GLY A 208 -2.34 7.57 -16.18
C GLY A 208 -2.26 8.00 -14.72
N PHE A 209 -1.38 8.95 -14.46
CA PHE A 209 -1.20 9.53 -13.13
C PHE A 209 -0.75 10.99 -13.21
N ALA A 210 -1.07 11.75 -12.17
CA ALA A 210 -0.51 13.07 -11.94
C ALA A 210 0.64 13.01 -10.94
N VAL A 211 1.49 14.02 -10.94
CA VAL A 211 2.58 14.23 -10.00
C VAL A 211 2.33 15.52 -9.25
N VAL A 212 2.19 15.44 -7.95
CA VAL A 212 2.05 16.59 -7.06
C VAL A 212 3.36 16.78 -6.30
N ASP A 213 3.93 17.97 -6.38
CA ASP A 213 5.09 18.35 -5.58
C ASP A 213 4.65 18.64 -4.15
N PHE A 214 5.27 17.93 -3.20
CA PHE A 214 4.84 17.98 -1.80
C PHE A 214 5.17 19.31 -1.12
N ALA A 215 6.26 19.98 -1.53
CA ALA A 215 6.69 21.23 -0.92
C ALA A 215 5.89 22.44 -1.43
N THR A 216 5.52 22.43 -2.72
CA THR A 216 4.75 23.53 -3.33
C THR A 216 3.25 23.32 -3.30
N HIS A 217 2.80 22.09 -2.97
CA HIS A 217 1.38 21.68 -2.95
C HIS A 217 0.71 21.81 -4.32
N MET A 218 1.45 21.65 -5.41
CA MET A 218 0.95 21.86 -6.77
C MET A 218 1.11 20.60 -7.64
N GLU A 219 0.16 20.37 -8.54
CA GLU A 219 0.36 19.44 -9.65
C GLU A 219 1.41 20.02 -10.59
N ILE A 220 2.50 19.27 -10.82
CA ILE A 220 3.63 19.71 -11.66
C ILE A 220 3.68 18.95 -12.98
N GLN A 221 3.04 17.79 -13.08
CA GLN A 221 3.05 16.95 -14.28
C GLN A 221 1.87 15.99 -14.30
N ARG A 222 1.43 15.62 -15.50
CA ARG A 222 0.44 14.57 -15.73
C ARG A 222 0.91 13.66 -16.85
N ILE A 223 0.91 12.34 -16.62
CA ILE A 223 1.42 11.33 -17.54
C ILE A 223 0.30 10.37 -17.92
N LYS A 224 0.12 10.17 -19.23
CA LYS A 224 -0.76 9.13 -19.77
C LYS A 224 0.04 7.83 -19.91
N LEU A 225 -0.57 6.72 -19.54
CA LEU A 225 -0.05 5.39 -19.84
C LEU A 225 -0.19 5.09 -21.34
N PRO A 226 0.56 4.09 -21.84
CA PRO A 226 0.41 3.66 -23.24
C PRO A 226 -1.06 3.37 -23.60
N GLU A 227 -1.43 3.70 -24.83
CA GLU A 227 -2.74 3.38 -25.34
C GLU A 227 -2.94 1.87 -25.47
N LEU A 228 -4.19 1.43 -25.39
CA LEU A 228 -4.53 0.03 -25.62
C LEU A 228 -4.17 -0.34 -27.06
N PRO A 229 -3.37 -1.38 -27.29
CA PRO A 229 -3.03 -1.83 -28.64
C PRO A 229 -4.29 -2.10 -29.47
N ALA A 230 -4.23 -1.77 -30.77
CA ALA A 230 -5.34 -2.00 -31.69
C ALA A 230 -5.78 -3.47 -31.70
N GLY A 231 -7.09 -3.70 -31.63
CA GLY A 231 -7.68 -5.04 -31.61
C GLY A 231 -7.73 -5.71 -30.22
N LYS A 232 -7.14 -5.12 -29.17
CA LYS A 232 -7.30 -5.63 -27.80
C LYS A 232 -8.61 -5.15 -27.19
N ALA A 233 -9.27 -6.05 -26.45
CA ALA A 233 -10.50 -5.72 -25.72
C ALA A 233 -10.18 -4.82 -24.53
N LYS A 234 -10.93 -3.71 -24.41
CA LYS A 234 -10.94 -2.89 -23.20
C LYS A 234 -11.54 -3.68 -22.06
N PHE A 235 -10.88 -3.63 -20.90
CA PHE A 235 -11.43 -4.20 -19.68
C PHE A 235 -11.59 -3.10 -18.64
N LEU A 236 -12.82 -2.64 -18.41
CA LEU A 236 -13.15 -1.63 -17.44
C LEU A 236 -14.10 -2.18 -16.38
N VAL A 237 -13.68 -2.18 -15.14
CA VAL A 237 -14.54 -2.41 -13.97
C VAL A 237 -14.61 -1.12 -13.17
N GLY A 238 -15.82 -0.62 -12.95
CA GLY A 238 -16.06 0.54 -12.09
C GLY A 238 -15.52 1.88 -12.58
N GLY A 239 -15.36 2.07 -13.91
CA GLY A 239 -15.02 3.37 -14.50
C GLY A 239 -13.62 3.91 -14.19
N ASN A 240 -12.67 3.03 -13.83
CA ASN A 240 -11.30 3.40 -13.50
C ASN A 240 -10.34 2.78 -14.49
N GLU A 241 -9.64 3.61 -15.23
CA GLU A 241 -8.73 3.17 -16.30
C GLU A 241 -7.37 2.72 -15.73
N SER A 242 -6.91 3.34 -14.66
CA SER A 242 -5.71 2.96 -13.91
C SER A 242 -5.98 2.93 -12.40
N HIS A 243 -5.19 2.19 -11.60
CA HIS A 243 -5.47 2.06 -10.16
C HIS A 243 -4.20 1.95 -9.30
N GLY A 244 -3.74 0.78 -8.89
CA GLY A 244 -2.61 0.62 -7.96
C GLY A 244 -1.29 1.20 -8.47
N MET A 245 -0.49 1.76 -7.56
CA MET A 245 0.88 2.22 -7.81
C MET A 245 1.78 1.85 -6.64
N ALA A 246 3.05 1.61 -6.93
CA ALA A 246 4.08 1.40 -5.91
C ALA A 246 5.43 1.93 -6.39
N VAL A 247 6.24 2.44 -5.46
CA VAL A 247 7.63 2.86 -5.70
C VAL A 247 8.56 1.82 -5.10
N THR A 248 9.61 1.43 -5.84
CA THR A 248 10.63 0.52 -5.34
C THR A 248 11.37 1.09 -4.13
N ALA A 249 11.88 0.23 -3.25
CA ALA A 249 12.54 0.64 -2.02
C ALA A 249 13.77 1.55 -2.24
N ASP A 250 14.44 1.42 -3.39
CA ASP A 250 15.55 2.29 -3.80
C ASP A 250 15.08 3.65 -4.37
N GLY A 251 13.77 3.87 -4.47
CA GLY A 251 13.16 5.10 -4.96
C GLY A 251 13.34 5.35 -6.46
N LYS A 252 13.77 4.35 -7.25
CA LYS A 252 14.15 4.57 -8.66
C LYS A 252 13.11 4.15 -9.68
N THR A 253 12.12 3.36 -9.29
CA THR A 253 11.09 2.84 -10.20
C THR A 253 9.70 3.03 -9.62
N LEU A 254 8.81 3.63 -10.40
CA LEU A 254 7.38 3.65 -10.15
C LEU A 254 6.72 2.56 -10.99
N VAL A 255 5.97 1.66 -10.33
CA VAL A 255 5.13 0.65 -10.96
C VAL A 255 3.70 1.17 -10.97
N VAL A 256 3.03 1.12 -12.13
CA VAL A 256 1.68 1.69 -12.33
C VAL A 256 0.78 0.67 -13.00
N ASN A 257 -0.37 0.38 -12.40
CA ASN A 257 -1.36 -0.53 -12.97
C ASN A 257 -2.29 0.18 -13.96
N SER A 258 -2.48 -0.40 -15.14
CA SER A 258 -3.55 -0.04 -16.08
C SER A 258 -4.61 -1.14 -16.11
N ARG A 259 -5.78 -0.85 -15.54
CA ARG A 259 -6.96 -1.74 -15.64
C ARG A 259 -7.44 -1.85 -17.07
N LEU A 260 -7.41 -0.71 -17.79
CA LEU A 260 -7.81 -0.61 -19.18
C LEU A 260 -7.01 -1.57 -20.07
N ASN A 261 -5.69 -1.64 -19.86
CA ASN A 261 -4.77 -2.42 -20.68
C ASN A 261 -4.52 -3.82 -20.13
N SER A 262 -5.05 -4.16 -18.93
CA SER A 262 -4.69 -5.39 -18.21
C SER A 262 -3.16 -5.56 -18.11
N SER A 263 -2.48 -4.48 -17.77
CA SER A 263 -1.01 -4.39 -17.80
C SER A 263 -0.50 -3.58 -16.62
N ILE A 264 0.78 -3.76 -16.31
CA ILE A 264 1.54 -2.83 -15.47
C ILE A 264 2.65 -2.19 -16.27
N TYR A 265 3.01 -0.96 -15.91
CA TYR A 265 4.04 -0.17 -16.55
C TYR A 265 5.06 0.29 -15.53
N PHE A 266 6.31 0.44 -15.97
CA PHE A 266 7.45 0.82 -15.16
C PHE A 266 7.98 2.17 -15.64
N TYR A 267 8.11 3.11 -14.71
CA TYR A 267 8.64 4.45 -14.97
C TYR A 267 9.87 4.71 -14.12
N SER A 268 10.90 5.32 -14.71
CA SER A 268 12.08 5.76 -13.96
C SER A 268 11.74 6.94 -13.03
N ILE A 269 12.41 7.03 -11.89
CA ILE A 269 12.38 8.18 -11.00
C ILE A 269 13.81 8.72 -10.93
N PRO A 270 14.07 10.04 -11.11
CA PRO A 270 13.07 11.12 -11.16
C PRO A 270 12.55 11.48 -12.55
N ASP A 271 13.09 10.92 -13.63
CA ASP A 271 12.83 11.40 -15.00
C ASP A 271 11.43 11.04 -15.52
N LEU A 272 10.73 10.12 -14.87
CA LEU A 272 9.40 9.63 -15.23
C LEU A 272 9.30 9.14 -16.68
N LYS A 273 10.38 8.54 -17.18
CA LYS A 273 10.43 7.91 -18.49
C LYS A 273 9.87 6.49 -18.42
N LEU A 274 9.02 6.14 -19.38
CA LEU A 274 8.55 4.76 -19.53
C LEU A 274 9.75 3.85 -19.85
N MET A 275 9.98 2.85 -19.00
CA MET A 275 11.02 1.85 -19.18
C MET A 275 10.49 0.59 -19.87
N GLY A 276 9.22 0.28 -19.69
CA GLY A 276 8.56 -0.88 -20.26
C GLY A 276 7.25 -1.20 -19.56
N GLY A 277 6.69 -2.36 -19.89
CA GLY A 277 5.47 -2.87 -19.27
C GLY A 277 5.25 -4.33 -19.62
N THR A 278 4.31 -4.97 -18.92
CA THR A 278 3.93 -6.36 -19.17
C THR A 278 2.44 -6.56 -18.95
N GLU A 279 1.86 -7.46 -19.71
CA GLU A 279 0.49 -7.91 -19.49
C GLU A 279 0.43 -8.76 -18.22
N VAL A 280 -0.67 -8.60 -17.49
CA VAL A 280 -1.02 -9.36 -16.28
C VAL A 280 -2.46 -9.83 -16.37
N GLY A 281 -3.05 -10.27 -15.27
CA GLY A 281 -4.48 -10.60 -15.24
C GLY A 281 -5.37 -9.39 -15.48
N LYS A 282 -6.67 -9.65 -15.73
CA LYS A 282 -7.69 -8.62 -15.98
C LYS A 282 -7.94 -7.79 -14.74
N SER A 283 -8.15 -6.48 -14.93
CA SER A 283 -8.36 -5.51 -13.85
C SER A 283 -7.27 -5.57 -12.79
N PRO A 284 -6.00 -5.24 -13.12
CA PRO A 284 -4.96 -5.11 -12.10
C PRO A 284 -5.27 -3.95 -11.16
N ASP A 285 -5.82 -4.27 -9.99
CA ASP A 285 -6.33 -3.29 -9.04
C ASP A 285 -5.24 -2.71 -8.16
N TRP A 286 -4.36 -3.56 -7.64
CA TRP A 286 -3.34 -3.13 -6.70
C TRP A 286 -2.00 -3.77 -6.99
N VAL A 287 -0.95 -3.15 -6.48
CA VAL A 287 0.41 -3.69 -6.55
C VAL A 287 1.15 -3.39 -5.27
N THR A 288 1.84 -4.41 -4.76
CA THR A 288 2.84 -4.27 -3.70
C THR A 288 4.15 -4.88 -4.15
N LEU A 289 5.25 -4.45 -3.54
CA LEU A 289 6.60 -4.86 -3.92
C LEU A 289 7.27 -5.60 -2.77
N THR A 290 8.14 -6.55 -3.07
CA THR A 290 9.03 -7.13 -2.05
C THR A 290 9.99 -6.07 -1.49
N PRO A 291 10.46 -6.19 -0.22
CA PRO A 291 11.33 -5.19 0.39
C PRO A 291 12.66 -4.98 -0.35
N ASP A 292 13.13 -6.00 -1.06
CA ASP A 292 14.33 -5.93 -1.89
C ASP A 292 14.10 -5.25 -3.26
N GLY A 293 12.85 -4.85 -3.55
CA GLY A 293 12.47 -4.16 -4.78
C GLY A 293 12.56 -5.02 -6.05
N LYS A 294 12.64 -6.35 -5.93
CA LYS A 294 12.83 -7.22 -7.11
C LYS A 294 11.54 -7.77 -7.70
N THR A 295 10.50 -7.90 -6.90
CA THR A 295 9.26 -8.57 -7.31
C THR A 295 8.04 -7.71 -7.02
N ALA A 296 7.15 -7.59 -7.99
CA ALA A 296 5.83 -6.98 -7.85
C ALA A 296 4.75 -8.06 -7.79
N TYR A 297 3.83 -7.90 -6.83
CA TYR A 297 2.63 -8.72 -6.66
C TYR A 297 1.42 -7.89 -7.04
N VAL A 298 0.75 -8.27 -8.12
CA VAL A 298 -0.33 -7.51 -8.74
C VAL A 298 -1.66 -8.22 -8.54
N ALA A 299 -2.55 -7.61 -7.78
CA ALA A 299 -3.91 -8.13 -7.56
C ALA A 299 -4.75 -7.94 -8.81
N CYS A 300 -5.19 -9.03 -9.45
CA CYS A 300 -5.95 -9.01 -10.70
C CYS A 300 -7.43 -9.33 -10.43
N ALA A 301 -8.21 -8.30 -10.07
CA ALA A 301 -9.55 -8.42 -9.50
C ALA A 301 -10.55 -9.20 -10.35
N ALA A 302 -10.43 -9.15 -11.67
CA ALA A 302 -11.33 -9.87 -12.57
C ALA A 302 -10.73 -11.20 -13.06
N SER A 303 -9.69 -11.70 -12.40
CA SER A 303 -9.04 -12.97 -12.76
C SER A 303 -8.86 -13.90 -11.57
N ASN A 304 -9.18 -13.47 -10.34
CA ASN A 304 -9.07 -14.24 -9.10
C ASN A 304 -7.67 -14.83 -8.86
N PHE A 305 -6.64 -14.09 -9.24
CA PHE A 305 -5.25 -14.43 -8.97
C PHE A 305 -4.39 -13.17 -8.77
N VAL A 306 -3.22 -13.38 -8.19
CA VAL A 306 -2.14 -12.41 -8.10
C VAL A 306 -1.09 -12.73 -9.15
N SER A 307 -0.79 -11.78 -10.05
CA SER A 307 0.34 -11.88 -10.98
C SER A 307 1.61 -11.53 -10.24
N VAL A 308 2.65 -12.36 -10.42
CA VAL A 308 4.00 -12.13 -9.88
C VAL A 308 4.89 -11.66 -11.01
N VAL A 309 5.49 -10.48 -10.88
CA VAL A 309 6.29 -9.86 -11.94
C VAL A 309 7.69 -9.56 -11.42
N ASP A 310 8.71 -10.04 -12.15
CA ASP A 310 10.10 -9.67 -11.92
C ASP A 310 10.35 -8.25 -12.47
N ILE A 311 10.75 -7.33 -11.57
CA ILE A 311 10.88 -5.91 -11.89
C ILE A 311 12.05 -5.65 -12.85
N LYS A 312 13.15 -6.39 -12.72
CA LYS A 312 14.33 -6.19 -13.57
C LYS A 312 14.08 -6.58 -15.02
N SER A 313 13.46 -7.72 -15.25
CA SER A 313 13.12 -8.18 -16.59
C SER A 313 11.78 -7.63 -17.10
N MET A 314 10.97 -7.04 -16.23
CA MET A 314 9.61 -6.57 -16.51
C MET A 314 8.73 -7.69 -17.12
N LYS A 315 8.83 -8.91 -16.59
CA LYS A 315 8.07 -10.07 -17.07
C LYS A 315 7.25 -10.71 -15.97
N GLU A 316 6.04 -11.13 -16.30
CA GLU A 316 5.25 -12.01 -15.43
C GLU A 316 5.97 -13.37 -15.31
N VAL A 317 6.23 -13.81 -14.08
CA VAL A 317 6.95 -15.08 -13.82
C VAL A 317 6.00 -16.19 -13.36
N THR A 318 4.90 -15.85 -12.69
CA THR A 318 3.88 -16.83 -12.28
C THR A 318 2.58 -16.13 -11.88
N ARG A 319 1.54 -16.93 -11.67
CA ARG A 319 0.22 -16.50 -11.17
C ARG A 319 -0.14 -17.34 -9.95
N ILE A 320 -0.65 -16.68 -8.91
CA ILE A 320 -1.04 -17.32 -7.67
C ILE A 320 -2.57 -17.24 -7.55
N PRO A 321 -3.31 -18.35 -7.66
CA PRO A 321 -4.74 -18.35 -7.40
C PRO A 321 -5.02 -17.90 -5.96
N VAL A 322 -6.01 -17.02 -5.79
CA VAL A 322 -6.46 -16.49 -4.50
C VAL A 322 -7.99 -16.48 -4.45
N GLY A 323 -8.59 -15.86 -3.44
CA GLY A 323 -10.04 -15.71 -3.35
C GLY A 323 -10.64 -14.80 -4.41
N GLU A 324 -11.95 -14.61 -4.36
CA GLU A 324 -12.70 -13.85 -5.36
C GLU A 324 -12.48 -12.35 -5.23
N VAL A 325 -12.32 -11.70 -6.37
CA VAL A 325 -12.09 -10.25 -6.49
C VAL A 325 -10.91 -9.78 -5.63
N PRO A 326 -9.67 -10.27 -5.91
CA PRO A 326 -8.47 -9.78 -5.23
C PRO A 326 -8.32 -8.28 -5.45
N LYS A 327 -8.44 -7.51 -4.36
CA LYS A 327 -8.63 -6.05 -4.44
C LYS A 327 -7.38 -5.30 -4.08
N ARG A 328 -6.84 -5.52 -2.89
CA ARG A 328 -5.64 -4.84 -2.41
C ARG A 328 -4.65 -5.84 -1.84
N ASN A 329 -3.39 -5.47 -1.89
CA ASN A 329 -2.36 -6.23 -1.22
C ASN A 329 -1.31 -5.32 -0.58
N ILE A 330 -0.67 -5.84 0.43
CA ILE A 330 0.47 -5.21 1.10
C ILE A 330 1.59 -6.22 1.29
N THR A 331 2.79 -5.72 1.47
CA THR A 331 3.93 -6.51 1.92
C THR A 331 4.13 -6.28 3.42
N ALA A 332 4.12 -7.36 4.18
CA ALA A 332 4.43 -7.39 5.60
C ALA A 332 5.81 -8.02 5.82
N VAL A 333 6.62 -7.42 6.69
CA VAL A 333 7.86 -7.99 7.18
C VAL A 333 7.63 -8.32 8.66
N LEU A 334 7.57 -9.61 8.96
CA LEU A 334 7.35 -10.13 10.29
C LEU A 334 8.70 -10.41 10.94
N PRO A 335 8.95 -9.98 12.19
CA PRO A 335 10.20 -10.21 12.91
C PRO A 335 10.63 -11.67 13.01
#